data_9a5af764f88272181c276134e29760ca
#
_entry.id   9a5af764f88272181c276134e29760ca
#
_cell.length_a   1.000
_cell.length_b   1.000
_cell.length_c   1.000
_cell.angle_alpha   90.00
_cell.angle_beta   90.00
_cell.angle_gamma   90.00
#
_symmetry.space_group_name_H-M   'P 1'
#
loop_
_entity.id
_entity.type
_entity.pdbx_description
1 polymer ?
#
loop_
_entity_poly.entity_id
_entity_poly.type
_entity_poly.pdbx_seq_one_letter_code
_entity_poly.pdbx_strand_id
1 'polypeptide(L)'
;TVALILNGRNELLVCRRAKEPAKGTLDLPGGFIDMAETGEEGVAREVKEETGMTVTQAEYLFSLPNIYIYSGFPVHTLDLFFRCTVADTLHFEAMDDAAEVFFLPLKDIHPEDFGLGSIRKGLQMFLAGIS
;
A
#
# COMPACT_ATOMS: atom_id res chain seq x y z
N THR A 1 -1.99 4.69 6.11
CA THR A 1 -0.86 3.74 6.06
C THR A 1 -0.69 3.15 4.68
N VAL A 2 0.52 2.75 4.35
CA VAL A 2 0.88 2.12 3.08
C VAL A 2 1.81 0.94 3.39
N ALA A 3 1.52 -0.22 2.82
CA ALA A 3 2.31 -1.43 3.03
C ALA A 3 3.17 -1.77 1.82
N LEU A 4 4.45 -2.01 2.07
CA LEU A 4 5.41 -2.54 1.08
C LEU A 4 5.69 -4.00 1.47
N ILE A 5 5.15 -4.94 0.69
CA ILE A 5 5.22 -6.38 0.97
C ILE A 5 5.95 -7.07 -0.17
N LEU A 6 7.10 -7.68 0.14
CA LEU A 6 7.87 -8.46 -0.82
C LEU A 6 7.69 -9.95 -0.55
N ASN A 7 7.66 -10.74 -1.63
CA ASN A 7 7.72 -12.19 -1.51
C ASN A 7 9.18 -12.68 -1.65
N GLY A 8 9.38 -14.00 -1.62
CA GLY A 8 10.71 -14.60 -1.72
C GLY A 8 11.41 -14.42 -3.08
N ARG A 9 10.70 -13.89 -4.08
CA ARG A 9 11.23 -13.63 -5.42
C ARG A 9 11.52 -12.16 -5.66
N ASN A 10 11.50 -11.32 -4.61
CA ASN A 10 11.63 -9.87 -4.72
C ASN A 10 10.57 -9.25 -5.63
N GLU A 11 9.34 -9.75 -5.51
CA GLU A 11 8.17 -9.17 -6.15
C GLU A 11 7.37 -8.41 -5.11
N LEU A 12 6.83 -7.25 -5.51
CA LEU A 12 6.08 -6.36 -4.63
C LEU A 12 4.58 -6.61 -4.79
N LEU A 13 3.87 -6.71 -3.68
CA LEU A 13 2.42 -6.83 -3.70
C LEU A 13 1.80 -5.49 -4.09
N VAL A 14 1.02 -5.51 -5.15
CA VAL A 14 0.30 -4.33 -5.64
C VAL A 14 -1.19 -4.65 -5.75
N CYS A 15 -2.00 -3.62 -5.73
CA CYS A 15 -3.43 -3.76 -5.94
C CYS A 15 -3.89 -2.75 -7.01
N ARG A 16 -5.06 -3.01 -7.59
CA ARG A 16 -5.70 -2.10 -8.54
C ARG A 16 -6.87 -1.43 -7.84
N ARG A 17 -6.94 -0.12 -7.96
CA ARG A 17 -8.00 0.66 -7.31
C ARG A 17 -9.35 0.36 -7.97
N ALA A 18 -10.34 0.00 -7.15
CA ALA A 18 -11.70 -0.27 -7.61
C ALA A 18 -12.57 0.98 -7.63
N LYS A 19 -12.17 2.04 -6.90
CA LYS A 19 -12.96 3.25 -6.70
C LYS A 19 -12.15 4.52 -6.95
N GLU A 20 -12.86 5.61 -7.22
CA GLU A 20 -12.24 6.94 -7.27
C GLU A 20 -11.74 7.36 -5.88
N PRO A 21 -10.69 8.20 -5.76
CA PRO A 21 -9.92 8.77 -6.87
C PRO A 21 -8.99 7.75 -7.55
N ALA A 22 -8.62 8.05 -8.79
CA ALA A 22 -7.66 7.26 -9.57
C ALA A 22 -8.08 5.80 -9.82
N LYS A 23 -9.38 5.56 -10.00
CA LYS A 23 -9.93 4.24 -10.29
C LYS A 23 -9.20 3.58 -11.46
N GLY A 24 -8.86 2.30 -11.32
CA GLY A 24 -8.19 1.51 -12.36
C GLY A 24 -6.68 1.61 -12.36
N THR A 25 -6.09 2.55 -11.62
CA THR A 25 -4.64 2.65 -11.49
C THR A 25 -4.13 1.70 -10.42
N LEU A 26 -2.81 1.48 -10.40
CA LEU A 26 -2.18 0.65 -9.37
C LEU A 26 -2.04 1.42 -8.06
N ASP A 27 -1.98 0.67 -6.98
CA ASP A 27 -1.83 1.18 -5.63
C ASP A 27 -1.10 0.14 -4.78
N LEU A 28 -0.78 0.50 -3.56
CA LEU A 28 -0.25 -0.42 -2.55
C LEU A 28 -1.31 -0.63 -1.48
N PRO A 29 -1.35 -1.80 -0.82
CA PRO A 29 -2.30 -2.02 0.27
C PRO A 29 -2.15 -0.98 1.38
N GLY A 30 -3.24 -0.52 1.93
CA GLY A 30 -3.24 0.47 3.00
C GLY A 30 -4.57 1.18 3.12
N GLY A 31 -4.62 2.16 4.01
CA GLY A 31 -5.82 2.95 4.24
C GLY A 31 -5.68 3.86 5.45
N PHE A 32 -6.78 4.45 5.86
CA PHE A 32 -6.81 5.35 7.01
C PHE A 32 -6.60 4.57 8.32
N ILE A 33 -5.85 5.18 9.24
CA ILE A 33 -5.68 4.65 10.59
C ILE A 33 -6.96 4.92 11.37
N ASP A 34 -7.47 3.91 12.08
CA ASP A 34 -8.65 4.06 12.93
C ASP A 34 -8.28 4.78 14.24
N MET A 35 -9.29 5.30 14.91
CA MET A 35 -9.12 5.95 16.20
C MET A 35 -8.47 5.00 17.20
N ALA A 36 -7.49 5.52 17.96
CA ALA A 36 -6.74 4.79 18.98
C ALA A 36 -5.89 3.62 18.47
N GLU A 37 -5.64 3.58 17.16
CA GLU A 37 -4.82 2.57 16.50
C GLU A 37 -3.43 3.15 16.24
N THR A 38 -2.37 2.37 16.45
CA THR A 38 -1.02 2.77 16.02
C THR A 38 -0.90 2.61 14.50
N GLY A 39 0.15 3.21 13.92
CA GLY A 39 0.44 3.01 12.50
C GLY A 39 0.64 1.54 12.15
N GLU A 40 1.38 0.81 12.99
CA GLU A 40 1.64 -0.62 12.81
C GLU A 40 0.36 -1.44 12.87
N GLU A 41 -0.52 -1.15 13.84
CA GLU A 41 -1.82 -1.81 13.95
C GLU A 41 -2.69 -1.51 12.74
N GLY A 42 -2.69 -0.25 12.30
CA GLY A 42 -3.48 0.19 11.15
C GLY A 42 -3.07 -0.48 9.86
N VAL A 43 -1.76 -0.53 9.57
CA VAL A 43 -1.28 -1.17 8.34
C VAL A 43 -1.57 -2.67 8.35
N ALA A 44 -1.41 -3.34 9.49
CA ALA A 44 -1.71 -4.76 9.62
C ALA A 44 -3.20 -5.05 9.38
N ARG A 45 -4.08 -4.22 9.93
CA ARG A 45 -5.52 -4.35 9.74
C ARG A 45 -5.92 -4.15 8.28
N GLU A 46 -5.40 -3.08 7.64
CA GLU A 46 -5.71 -2.79 6.24
C GLU A 46 -5.23 -3.89 5.31
N VAL A 47 -4.03 -4.42 5.52
CA VAL A 47 -3.52 -5.55 4.73
C VAL A 47 -4.45 -6.75 4.86
N LYS A 48 -4.90 -7.05 6.08
CA LYS A 48 -5.82 -8.17 6.32
C LYS A 48 -7.15 -7.96 5.61
N GLU A 49 -7.71 -6.76 5.69
CA GLU A 49 -9.00 -6.44 5.06
C GLU A 49 -8.94 -6.51 3.54
N GLU A 50 -7.84 -6.07 2.94
CA GLU A 50 -7.73 -5.96 1.47
C GLU A 50 -7.21 -7.22 0.80
N THR A 51 -6.40 -8.03 1.49
CA THR A 51 -5.68 -9.14 0.87
C THR A 51 -5.89 -10.48 1.58
N GLY A 52 -6.41 -10.48 2.79
CA GLY A 52 -6.49 -11.67 3.63
C GLY A 52 -5.18 -12.07 4.29
N MET A 53 -4.08 -11.41 3.99
CA MET A 53 -2.77 -11.73 4.56
C MET A 53 -2.65 -11.26 6.00
N THR A 54 -1.89 -12.01 6.80
CA THR A 54 -1.58 -11.65 8.19
C THR A 54 -0.18 -11.06 8.28
N VAL A 55 -0.09 -9.80 8.69
CA VAL A 55 1.19 -9.12 8.91
C VAL A 55 1.78 -9.61 10.23
N THR A 56 3.03 -10.10 10.18
CA THR A 56 3.77 -10.57 11.36
C THR A 56 4.74 -9.52 11.87
N GLN A 57 5.17 -8.59 11.01
CA GLN A 57 6.08 -7.52 11.38
C GLN A 57 5.83 -6.32 10.47
N ALA A 58 5.77 -5.13 11.05
CA ALA A 58 5.64 -3.87 10.32
C ALA A 58 6.77 -2.94 10.76
N GLU A 59 7.64 -2.57 9.82
CA GLU A 59 8.78 -1.68 10.05
C GLU A 59 8.49 -0.35 9.40
N TYR A 60 8.44 0.72 10.19
CA TYR A 60 8.24 2.07 9.68
C TYR A 60 9.46 2.51 8.85
N LEU A 61 9.21 3.02 7.64
CA LEU A 61 10.26 3.48 6.73
C LEU A 61 10.32 5.01 6.66
N PHE A 62 9.25 5.63 6.21
CA PHE A 62 9.18 7.08 6.01
C PHE A 62 7.72 7.53 5.88
N SER A 63 7.51 8.84 5.92
CA SER A 63 6.19 9.43 5.68
C SER A 63 6.26 10.44 4.54
N LEU A 64 5.15 10.59 3.82
CA LEU A 64 5.02 11.54 2.73
C LEU A 64 3.65 12.21 2.79
N PRO A 65 3.59 13.53 2.51
CA PRO A 65 2.30 14.21 2.43
C PRO A 65 1.58 13.86 1.13
N ASN A 66 0.26 13.89 1.19
CA ASN A 66 -0.60 13.69 0.01
C ASN A 66 -1.85 14.53 0.14
N ILE A 67 -2.47 14.84 -1.00
CA ILE A 67 -3.81 15.42 -1.05
C ILE A 67 -4.70 14.36 -1.67
N TYR A 68 -5.63 13.86 -0.87
CA TYR A 68 -6.54 12.80 -1.26
C TYR A 68 -7.94 13.37 -1.48
N ILE A 69 -8.50 13.16 -2.67
CA ILE A 69 -9.85 13.65 -2.97
C ILE A 69 -10.85 12.61 -2.45
N TYR A 70 -11.52 12.96 -1.36
CA TYR A 70 -12.49 12.09 -0.71
C TYR A 70 -13.88 12.72 -0.80
N SER A 71 -14.81 12.04 -1.47
CA SER A 71 -16.17 12.54 -1.70
C SER A 71 -16.21 13.95 -2.29
N GLY A 72 -15.28 14.25 -3.21
CA GLY A 72 -15.17 15.54 -3.87
C GLY A 72 -14.45 16.64 -3.10
N PHE A 73 -13.95 16.34 -1.90
CA PHE A 73 -13.23 17.30 -1.07
C PHE A 73 -11.75 16.92 -0.97
N PRO A 74 -10.82 17.91 -1.04
CA PRO A 74 -9.41 17.62 -0.81
C PRO A 74 -9.16 17.40 0.67
N VAL A 75 -8.54 16.26 1.00
CA VAL A 75 -8.12 15.90 2.35
C VAL A 75 -6.60 15.80 2.36
N HIS A 76 -5.96 16.57 3.23
CA HIS A 76 -4.51 16.50 3.41
C HIS A 76 -4.20 15.32 4.32
N THR A 77 -3.39 14.38 3.83
CA THR A 77 -2.98 13.21 4.60
C THR A 77 -1.47 13.18 4.77
N LEU A 78 -1.02 12.50 5.80
CA LEU A 78 0.37 12.12 5.99
C LEU A 78 0.42 10.60 5.87
N ASP A 79 0.99 10.12 4.77
CA ASP A 79 1.01 8.70 4.47
C ASP A 79 2.24 8.06 5.08
N LEU A 80 2.03 7.09 5.97
CA LEU A 80 3.08 6.36 6.67
C LEU A 80 3.37 5.07 5.92
N PHE A 81 4.61 4.90 5.50
CA PHE A 81 5.05 3.72 4.72
C PHE A 81 5.72 2.72 5.65
N PHE A 82 5.27 1.48 5.57
CA PHE A 82 5.81 0.36 6.35
C PHE A 82 6.27 -0.76 5.44
N ARG A 83 7.44 -1.32 5.74
CA ARG A 83 7.81 -2.61 5.16
C ARG A 83 7.17 -3.68 6.03
N CYS A 84 6.30 -4.49 5.41
CA CYS A 84 5.54 -5.50 6.13
C CYS A 84 5.99 -6.90 5.75
N THR A 85 6.22 -7.73 6.76
CA THR A 85 6.42 -9.17 6.59
C THR A 85 5.10 -9.85 6.88
N VAL A 86 4.72 -10.80 6.04
CA VAL A 86 3.46 -11.55 6.19
C VAL A 86 3.75 -13.02 6.45
N ALA A 87 2.81 -13.71 7.09
CA ALA A 87 2.95 -15.11 7.45
C ALA A 87 3.02 -16.01 6.21
N ASP A 88 2.31 -15.65 5.13
CA ASP A 88 2.20 -16.44 3.92
C ASP A 88 1.99 -15.52 2.71
N THR A 89 2.83 -15.67 1.69
CA THR A 89 2.74 -14.88 0.45
C THR A 89 2.06 -15.65 -0.69
N LEU A 90 1.61 -16.88 -0.44
CA LEU A 90 1.01 -17.74 -1.47
C LEU A 90 -0.51 -17.67 -1.49
N HIS A 91 -1.15 -17.36 -0.37
CA HIS A 91 -2.60 -17.34 -0.23
C HIS A 91 -3.08 -15.92 0.04
N PHE A 92 -3.67 -15.30 -0.95
CA PHE A 92 -4.25 -13.96 -0.86
C PHE A 92 -5.31 -13.80 -1.95
N GLU A 93 -6.21 -12.83 -1.77
CA GLU A 93 -7.22 -12.52 -2.77
C GLU A 93 -7.60 -11.03 -2.65
N ALA A 94 -8.14 -10.47 -3.73
CA ALA A 94 -8.65 -9.11 -3.71
C ALA A 94 -9.92 -9.08 -2.85
N MET A 95 -9.92 -8.22 -1.84
CA MET A 95 -11.02 -8.04 -0.91
C MET A 95 -11.30 -6.55 -0.74
N ASP A 96 -12.46 -6.23 -0.17
CA ASP A 96 -12.87 -4.87 0.15
C ASP A 96 -12.79 -3.95 -1.11
N ASP A 97 -12.04 -2.85 -1.06
CA ASP A 97 -11.98 -1.85 -2.13
C ASP A 97 -10.95 -2.16 -3.22
N ALA A 98 -10.26 -3.30 -3.16
CA ALA A 98 -9.29 -3.70 -4.17
C ALA A 98 -9.99 -4.48 -5.29
N ALA A 99 -9.81 -4.06 -6.55
CA ALA A 99 -10.32 -4.80 -7.71
C ALA A 99 -9.45 -6.01 -8.02
N GLU A 100 -8.14 -5.88 -7.84
CA GLU A 100 -7.15 -6.94 -8.07
C GLU A 100 -6.03 -6.80 -7.05
N VAL A 101 -5.41 -7.93 -6.68
CA VAL A 101 -4.21 -7.97 -5.85
C VAL A 101 -3.26 -8.99 -6.48
N PHE A 102 -2.01 -8.60 -6.72
CA PHE A 102 -1.02 -9.47 -7.35
C PHE A 102 0.39 -9.02 -7.00
N PHE A 103 1.35 -9.93 -7.16
CA PHE A 103 2.77 -9.60 -7.04
C PHE A 103 3.33 -9.19 -8.39
N LEU A 104 4.17 -8.15 -8.38
CA LEU A 104 4.81 -7.60 -9.58
C LEU A 104 6.32 -7.54 -9.34
N PRO A 105 7.16 -8.08 -10.24
CA PRO A 105 8.60 -8.00 -10.09
C PRO A 105 9.06 -6.55 -9.93
N LEU A 106 10.05 -6.31 -9.05
CA LEU A 106 10.54 -4.94 -8.81
C LEU A 106 11.00 -4.24 -10.09
N LYS A 107 11.57 -4.99 -11.03
CA LYS A 107 11.99 -4.42 -12.34
C LYS A 107 10.81 -3.91 -13.18
N ASP A 108 9.60 -4.39 -12.90
CA ASP A 108 8.39 -4.02 -13.65
C ASP A 108 7.54 -2.99 -12.87
N ILE A 109 8.02 -2.51 -11.73
CA ILE A 109 7.37 -1.45 -10.99
C ILE A 109 7.74 -0.11 -11.63
N HIS A 110 6.73 0.55 -12.18
CA HIS A 110 6.87 1.89 -12.77
C HIS A 110 6.00 2.84 -11.97
N PRO A 111 6.59 3.77 -11.20
CA PRO A 111 5.80 4.68 -10.35
C PRO A 111 4.69 5.41 -11.08
N GLU A 112 4.88 5.72 -12.37
CA GLU A 112 3.87 6.41 -13.18
C GLU A 112 2.57 5.61 -13.40
N ASP A 113 2.59 4.30 -13.16
CA ASP A 113 1.38 3.46 -13.25
C ASP A 113 0.50 3.56 -12.00
N PHE A 114 1.00 4.23 -10.97
CA PHE A 114 0.30 4.39 -9.68
C PHE A 114 -0.40 5.74 -9.65
N GLY A 115 -1.66 5.75 -9.22
CA GLY A 115 -2.51 6.92 -9.36
C GLY A 115 -2.37 7.97 -8.26
N LEU A 116 -1.79 7.63 -7.11
CA LEU A 116 -1.67 8.56 -5.99
C LEU A 116 -0.25 9.12 -5.88
N GLY A 117 -0.15 10.44 -5.66
CA GLY A 117 1.15 11.13 -5.67
C GLY A 117 2.14 10.66 -4.63
N SER A 118 1.68 10.43 -3.40
CA SER A 118 2.55 9.91 -2.33
C SER A 118 3.05 8.51 -2.64
N ILE A 119 2.22 7.68 -3.25
CA ILE A 119 2.60 6.31 -3.63
C ILE A 119 3.69 6.36 -4.70
N ARG A 120 3.53 7.20 -5.73
CA ARG A 120 4.56 7.36 -6.76
C ARG A 120 5.89 7.77 -6.16
N LYS A 121 5.88 8.76 -5.29
CA LYS A 121 7.11 9.25 -4.64
C LYS A 121 7.69 8.21 -3.69
N GLY A 122 6.85 7.54 -2.90
CA GLY A 122 7.28 6.48 -1.99
C GLY A 122 7.94 5.33 -2.72
N LEU A 123 7.39 4.92 -3.87
CA LEU A 123 7.99 3.88 -4.69
C LEU A 123 9.34 4.31 -5.26
N GLN A 124 9.47 5.57 -5.70
CA GLN A 124 10.75 6.09 -6.16
C GLN A 124 11.81 5.99 -5.06
N MET A 125 11.46 6.38 -3.84
CA MET A 125 12.34 6.28 -2.68
C MET A 125 12.69 4.83 -2.35
N PHE A 126 11.70 3.96 -2.31
CA PHE A 126 11.89 2.55 -1.99
C PHE A 126 12.78 1.85 -3.02
N LEU A 127 12.53 2.08 -4.30
CA LEU A 127 13.32 1.49 -5.40
C LEU A 127 14.75 2.03 -5.42
N ALA A 128 14.97 3.25 -4.91
CA ALA A 128 16.30 3.84 -4.78
C ALA A 128 17.04 3.37 -3.53
N GLY A 129 16.41 2.51 -2.70
CA GLY A 129 17.00 2.00 -1.46
C GLY A 129 16.89 2.93 -0.26
N ILE A 130 16.02 3.93 -0.33
CA ILE A 130 15.77 4.87 0.78
C ILE A 130 14.68 4.27 1.68
N SER A 131 14.97 4.23 2.98
CA SER A 131 13.99 3.73 3.94
C SER A 131 14.09 4.47 5.26
#